data_1452c8b185269d43d831cdbd58ae4438
#
_entry.id   1452c8b185269d43d831cdbd58ae4438
#
_cell.length_a   1.000
_cell.length_b   1.000
_cell.length_c   1.000
_cell.angle_alpha   90.00
_cell.angle_beta   90.00
_cell.angle_gamma   90.00
#
_symmetry.space_group_name_H-M   'P 1'
#
loop_
_entity.id
_entity.type
_entity.pdbx_description
1 polymer ?
#
loop_
_entity_poly.entity_id
_entity_poly.type
_entity_poly.pdbx_seq_one_letter_code
_entity_poly.pdbx_strand_id
1 'polypeptide(L)'
;TYLQHMKENNALLIEDIERLSKNYLLSESDASHVRRLQSELESFETAIIEATSNQDEPTQAYSILEENLESLQENLKEIEDEQISVSERLARIEKDDINARQKANVYVNRLHTIKRYMEKRNLPGIPQTFLKLFFTASNNTEDLMAELEQNLVNIESVNRILEIATKDMEELETETYNIVQYATLTEQLLQYSNRYRSFDERIQEAFNEALDIFEKEFDYHASFDKISQALEVAEPGVTNRFVTSYEKTRETIRF
;
A
#
# COMPACT_ATOMS: atom_id res chain seq x y z
N THR A 1 18.97 19.25 -34.29
CA THR A 1 18.55 20.47 -33.61
C THR A 1 17.60 20.16 -32.45
N TYR A 2 17.40 21.11 -31.53
CA TYR A 2 16.56 20.95 -30.34
C TYR A 2 15.11 20.55 -30.69
N LEU A 3 14.49 21.23 -31.65
CA LEU A 3 13.15 20.91 -32.14
C LEU A 3 13.06 19.47 -32.67
N GLN A 4 14.06 19.00 -33.39
CA GLN A 4 14.10 17.63 -33.90
C GLN A 4 14.12 16.61 -32.76
N HIS A 5 14.89 16.87 -31.69
CA HIS A 5 14.93 16.02 -30.51
C HIS A 5 13.58 15.94 -29.80
N MET A 6 12.89 17.08 -29.67
CA MET A 6 11.53 17.11 -29.09
C MET A 6 10.51 16.33 -29.91
N LYS A 7 10.59 16.41 -31.26
CA LYS A 7 9.74 15.60 -32.14
C LYS A 7 10.01 14.11 -32.00
N GLU A 8 11.27 13.70 -31.86
CA GLU A 8 11.66 12.32 -31.61
C GLU A 8 11.15 11.84 -30.25
N ASN A 9 11.27 12.65 -29.19
CA ASN A 9 10.72 12.33 -27.88
C ASN A 9 9.20 12.18 -27.93
N ASN A 10 8.51 13.04 -28.63
CA ASN A 10 7.06 12.94 -28.77
C ASN A 10 6.62 11.69 -29.54
N ALA A 11 7.35 11.28 -30.55
CA ALA A 11 7.12 10.02 -31.28
C ALA A 11 7.27 8.81 -30.36
N LEU A 12 8.28 8.79 -29.50
CA LEU A 12 8.47 7.74 -28.50
C LEU A 12 7.30 7.69 -27.48
N LEU A 13 6.78 8.83 -27.05
CA LEU A 13 5.60 8.88 -26.18
C LEU A 13 4.35 8.29 -26.85
N ILE A 14 4.15 8.55 -28.14
CA ILE A 14 3.05 7.95 -28.90
C ILE A 14 3.20 6.42 -28.96
N GLU A 15 4.40 5.92 -29.26
CA GLU A 15 4.70 4.49 -29.28
C GLU A 15 4.46 3.85 -27.92
N ASP A 16 4.86 4.50 -26.82
CA ASP A 16 4.63 4.01 -25.45
C ASP A 16 3.14 3.97 -25.11
N ILE A 17 2.37 5.00 -25.48
CA ILE A 17 0.91 5.00 -25.29
C ILE A 17 0.27 3.87 -26.07
N GLU A 18 0.64 3.64 -27.33
CA GLU A 18 0.12 2.54 -28.15
C GLU A 18 0.50 1.16 -27.58
N ARG A 19 1.71 1.03 -27.06
CA ARG A 19 2.17 -0.20 -26.41
C ARG A 19 1.41 -0.48 -25.12
N LEU A 20 1.30 0.52 -24.23
CA LEU A 20 0.65 0.38 -22.92
C LEU A 20 -0.87 0.21 -23.05
N SER A 21 -1.52 0.85 -24.02
CA SER A 21 -2.97 0.76 -24.25
C SER A 21 -3.47 -0.66 -24.57
N LYS A 22 -2.56 -1.58 -24.88
CA LYS A 22 -2.90 -2.99 -25.13
C LYS A 22 -3.19 -3.74 -23.83
N ASN A 23 -2.60 -3.31 -22.71
CA ASN A 23 -2.67 -4.03 -21.43
C ASN A 23 -3.26 -3.16 -20.31
N TYR A 24 -3.27 -1.83 -20.47
CA TYR A 24 -3.69 -0.89 -19.43
C TYR A 24 -4.75 0.06 -19.92
N LEU A 25 -5.67 0.39 -19.03
CA LEU A 25 -6.64 1.47 -19.26
C LEU A 25 -5.93 2.81 -19.03
N LEU A 26 -5.54 3.47 -20.12
CA LEU A 26 -4.90 4.78 -20.06
C LEU A 26 -5.92 5.91 -19.96
N SER A 27 -5.51 7.04 -19.37
CA SER A 27 -6.30 8.27 -19.37
C SER A 27 -6.42 8.82 -20.79
N GLU A 28 -7.64 9.15 -21.21
CA GLU A 28 -7.87 9.87 -22.49
C GLU A 28 -7.13 11.23 -22.51
N SER A 29 -6.88 11.80 -21.34
CA SER A 29 -6.11 13.02 -21.18
C SER A 29 -4.68 12.88 -21.69
N ASP A 30 -3.97 11.78 -21.38
CA ASP A 30 -2.58 11.62 -21.79
C ASP A 30 -2.44 11.45 -23.30
N ALA A 31 -3.33 10.68 -23.94
CA ALA A 31 -3.33 10.52 -25.39
C ALA A 31 -3.67 11.82 -26.13
N SER A 32 -4.66 12.58 -25.63
CA SER A 32 -5.04 13.87 -26.21
C SER A 32 -3.94 14.93 -26.01
N HIS A 33 -3.27 14.88 -24.86
CA HIS A 33 -2.16 15.79 -24.52
C HIS A 33 -0.98 15.61 -25.47
N VAL A 34 -0.53 14.37 -25.68
CA VAL A 34 0.58 14.07 -26.60
C VAL A 34 0.24 14.44 -28.04
N ARG A 35 -1.01 14.25 -28.49
CA ARG A 35 -1.47 14.70 -29.82
C ARG A 35 -1.45 16.22 -29.94
N ARG A 36 -1.83 16.95 -28.89
CA ARG A 36 -1.73 18.42 -28.86
C ARG A 36 -0.28 18.85 -28.99
N LEU A 37 0.64 18.27 -28.20
CA LEU A 37 2.08 18.55 -28.30
C LEU A 37 2.63 18.28 -29.69
N GLN A 38 2.18 17.23 -30.37
CA GLN A 38 2.55 16.93 -31.75
C GLN A 38 2.12 18.09 -32.70
N SER A 39 0.88 18.54 -32.58
CA SER A 39 0.36 19.65 -33.40
C SER A 39 1.10 20.96 -33.15
N GLU A 40 1.44 21.25 -31.88
CA GLU A 40 2.22 22.44 -31.52
C GLU A 40 3.64 22.38 -32.11
N LEU A 41 4.34 21.26 -32.02
CA LEU A 41 5.67 21.07 -32.61
C LEU A 41 5.66 21.20 -34.14
N GLU A 42 4.63 20.70 -34.81
CA GLU A 42 4.46 20.84 -36.26
C GLU A 42 4.19 22.30 -36.65
N SER A 43 3.41 23.04 -35.85
CA SER A 43 3.16 24.46 -36.05
C SER A 43 4.45 25.27 -35.91
N PHE A 44 5.29 24.98 -34.92
CA PHE A 44 6.60 25.61 -34.75
C PHE A 44 7.53 25.35 -35.95
N GLU A 45 7.57 24.12 -36.45
CA GLU A 45 8.39 23.79 -37.62
C GLU A 45 7.94 24.59 -38.84
N THR A 46 6.63 24.67 -39.07
CA THR A 46 6.05 25.43 -40.18
C THR A 46 6.41 26.90 -40.06
N ALA A 47 6.26 27.50 -38.87
CA ALA A 47 6.60 28.90 -38.63
C ALA A 47 8.10 29.20 -38.89
N ILE A 48 8.98 28.29 -38.49
CA ILE A 48 10.42 28.41 -38.76
C ILE A 48 10.72 28.31 -40.25
N ILE A 49 10.08 27.39 -40.98
CA ILE A 49 10.25 27.21 -42.41
C ILE A 49 9.76 28.46 -43.17
N GLU A 50 8.59 28.99 -42.81
CA GLU A 50 8.04 30.20 -43.42
C GLU A 50 8.94 31.42 -43.18
N ALA A 51 9.44 31.60 -41.96
CA ALA A 51 10.37 32.67 -41.61
C ALA A 51 11.71 32.58 -42.34
N THR A 52 12.19 31.35 -42.63
CA THR A 52 13.45 31.12 -43.33
C THR A 52 13.30 31.12 -44.85
N SER A 53 12.10 30.89 -45.39
CA SER A 53 11.83 30.83 -46.83
C SER A 53 11.58 32.21 -47.46
N ASN A 54 11.16 33.23 -46.69
CA ASN A 54 10.95 34.61 -47.15
C ASN A 54 12.29 35.37 -47.20
N GLN A 55 13.17 34.98 -48.13
CA GLN A 55 14.54 35.51 -48.25
C GLN A 55 14.66 36.87 -48.96
N ASP A 56 13.58 37.52 -49.38
CA ASP A 56 13.64 38.79 -50.12
C ASP A 56 14.06 40.00 -49.25
N GLU A 57 13.93 39.92 -47.91
CA GLU A 57 14.50 40.90 -46.98
C GLU A 57 15.05 40.19 -45.70
N PRO A 58 16.32 39.75 -45.71
CA PRO A 58 16.91 39.03 -44.57
C PRO A 58 16.87 39.77 -43.24
N THR A 59 16.95 41.09 -43.28
CA THR A 59 17.01 41.97 -42.11
C THR A 59 15.68 42.03 -41.33
N GLN A 60 14.53 41.98 -42.01
CA GLN A 60 13.21 41.95 -41.35
C GLN A 60 12.90 40.57 -40.77
N ALA A 61 13.29 39.50 -41.48
CA ALA A 61 13.12 38.13 -40.96
C ALA A 61 13.93 37.90 -39.67
N TYR A 62 15.14 38.44 -39.57
CA TYR A 62 15.96 38.37 -38.37
C TYR A 62 15.37 39.14 -37.19
N SER A 63 14.82 40.34 -37.41
CA SER A 63 14.21 41.14 -36.33
C SER A 63 12.93 40.49 -35.77
N ILE A 64 12.10 39.90 -36.64
CA ILE A 64 10.89 39.17 -36.24
C ILE A 64 11.25 37.88 -35.49
N LEU A 65 12.30 37.17 -35.91
CA LEU A 65 12.81 36.01 -35.19
C LEU A 65 13.41 36.39 -33.83
N GLU A 66 14.11 37.51 -33.72
CA GLU A 66 14.69 37.99 -32.47
C GLU A 66 13.61 38.42 -31.47
N GLU A 67 12.56 39.15 -31.91
CA GLU A 67 11.42 39.53 -31.09
C GLU A 67 10.58 38.36 -30.58
N ASN A 68 10.52 37.25 -31.35
CA ASN A 68 9.76 36.05 -30.96
C ASN A 68 10.64 34.96 -30.33
N LEU A 69 11.95 35.12 -30.30
CA LEU A 69 12.89 34.05 -29.85
C LEU A 69 12.68 33.66 -28.38
N GLU A 70 12.46 34.65 -27.50
CA GLU A 70 12.19 34.41 -26.08
C GLU A 70 10.87 33.65 -25.88
N SER A 71 9.79 34.09 -26.55
CA SER A 71 8.49 33.43 -26.50
C SER A 71 8.53 32.01 -27.07
N LEU A 72 9.28 31.79 -28.14
CA LEU A 72 9.49 30.46 -28.72
C LEU A 72 10.29 29.54 -27.79
N GLN A 73 11.29 30.08 -27.11
CA GLN A 73 12.10 29.32 -26.15
C GLN A 73 11.27 28.94 -24.90
N GLU A 74 10.44 29.85 -24.38
CA GLU A 74 9.54 29.57 -23.27
C GLU A 74 8.52 28.49 -23.64
N ASN A 75 7.86 28.61 -24.80
CA ASN A 75 6.88 27.60 -25.25
C ASN A 75 7.53 26.21 -25.49
N LEU A 76 8.72 26.18 -26.08
CA LEU A 76 9.45 24.92 -26.27
C LEU A 76 9.85 24.27 -24.93
N LYS A 77 10.19 25.09 -23.95
CA LYS A 77 10.48 24.58 -22.59
C LYS A 77 9.24 24.03 -21.91
N GLU A 78 8.09 24.70 -22.04
CA GLU A 78 6.80 24.18 -21.53
C GLU A 78 6.47 22.82 -22.16
N ILE A 79 6.64 22.67 -23.47
CA ILE A 79 6.43 21.39 -24.17
C ILE A 79 7.39 20.31 -23.64
N GLU A 80 8.65 20.64 -23.41
CA GLU A 80 9.63 19.69 -22.84
C GLU A 80 9.21 19.23 -21.44
N ASP A 81 8.83 20.16 -20.57
CA ASP A 81 8.37 19.86 -19.21
C ASP A 81 7.11 18.96 -19.22
N GLU A 82 6.18 19.23 -20.16
CA GLU A 82 5.00 18.40 -20.36
C GLU A 82 5.36 16.99 -20.87
N GLN A 83 6.27 16.86 -21.82
CA GLN A 83 6.76 15.56 -22.32
C GLN A 83 7.40 14.73 -21.18
N ILE A 84 8.20 15.36 -20.35
CA ILE A 84 8.81 14.71 -19.17
C ILE A 84 7.71 14.22 -18.22
N SER A 85 6.73 15.06 -17.92
CA SER A 85 5.62 14.71 -17.03
C SER A 85 4.81 13.51 -17.55
N VAL A 86 4.48 13.46 -18.84
CA VAL A 86 3.79 12.32 -19.45
C VAL A 86 4.66 11.06 -19.39
N SER A 87 5.94 11.17 -19.76
CA SER A 87 6.88 10.05 -19.73
C SER A 87 6.99 9.43 -18.34
N GLU A 88 7.08 10.26 -17.30
CA GLU A 88 7.12 9.78 -15.90
C GLU A 88 5.83 9.06 -15.50
N ARG A 89 4.66 9.57 -15.91
CA ARG A 89 3.38 8.89 -15.63
C ARG A 89 3.29 7.54 -16.32
N LEU A 90 3.65 7.46 -17.59
CA LEU A 90 3.64 6.21 -18.35
C LEU A 90 4.61 5.17 -17.76
N ALA A 91 5.82 5.62 -17.36
CA ALA A 91 6.80 4.74 -16.73
C ALA A 91 6.33 4.18 -15.37
N ARG A 92 5.49 4.93 -14.63
CA ARG A 92 4.92 4.47 -13.36
C ARG A 92 3.92 3.33 -13.54
N ILE A 93 3.17 3.30 -14.64
CA ILE A 93 2.12 2.29 -14.87
C ILE A 93 2.67 0.87 -14.77
N GLU A 94 3.72 0.54 -15.52
CA GLU A 94 4.33 -0.80 -15.49
C GLU A 94 4.97 -1.11 -14.14
N LYS A 95 5.60 -0.12 -13.52
CA LYS A 95 6.21 -0.27 -12.20
C LYS A 95 5.16 -0.55 -11.12
N ASP A 96 4.06 0.15 -11.15
CA ASP A 96 2.96 -0.02 -10.20
C ASP A 96 2.27 -1.38 -10.37
N ASP A 97 2.06 -1.84 -11.62
CA ASP A 97 1.54 -3.17 -11.90
C ASP A 97 2.44 -4.27 -11.32
N ILE A 98 3.74 -4.21 -11.60
CA ILE A 98 4.71 -5.18 -11.07
C ILE A 98 4.69 -5.19 -9.54
N ASN A 99 4.71 -4.02 -8.91
CA ASN A 99 4.66 -3.89 -7.45
C ASN A 99 3.37 -4.46 -6.87
N ALA A 100 2.23 -4.16 -7.49
CA ALA A 100 0.94 -4.64 -7.04
C ALA A 100 0.82 -6.17 -7.13
N ARG A 101 1.28 -6.78 -8.23
CA ARG A 101 1.32 -8.25 -8.40
C ARG A 101 2.22 -8.93 -7.37
N GLN A 102 3.40 -8.35 -7.10
CA GLN A 102 4.30 -8.87 -6.08
C GLN A 102 3.66 -8.80 -4.68
N LYS A 103 3.05 -7.68 -4.33
CA LYS A 103 2.36 -7.50 -3.05
C LYS A 103 1.14 -8.41 -2.90
N ALA A 104 0.31 -8.57 -3.95
CA ALA A 104 -0.82 -9.49 -3.94
C ALA A 104 -0.39 -10.92 -3.60
N ASN A 105 0.67 -11.42 -4.25
CA ASN A 105 1.22 -12.73 -3.95
C ASN A 105 1.76 -12.84 -2.52
N VAL A 106 2.42 -11.80 -2.02
CA VAL A 106 2.89 -11.75 -0.63
C VAL A 106 1.71 -11.83 0.34
N TYR A 107 0.61 -11.10 0.08
CA TYR A 107 -0.57 -11.08 0.95
C TYR A 107 -1.29 -12.43 0.98
N VAL A 108 -1.45 -13.10 -0.15
CA VAL A 108 -1.97 -14.48 -0.19
C VAL A 108 -1.14 -15.40 0.72
N ASN A 109 0.18 -15.35 0.59
CA ASN A 109 1.06 -16.18 1.42
C ASN A 109 0.98 -15.82 2.91
N ARG A 110 0.87 -14.53 3.24
CA ARG A 110 0.70 -14.06 4.62
C ARG A 110 -0.62 -14.54 5.23
N LEU A 111 -1.74 -14.43 4.50
CA LEU A 111 -3.04 -14.94 4.93
C LEU A 111 -2.98 -16.45 5.24
N HIS A 112 -2.35 -17.24 4.38
CA HIS A 112 -2.13 -18.66 4.64
C HIS A 112 -1.27 -18.92 5.88
N THR A 113 -0.22 -18.12 6.08
CA THR A 113 0.67 -18.25 7.22
C THR A 113 -0.03 -17.88 8.53
N ILE A 114 -0.79 -16.77 8.54
CA ILE A 114 -1.59 -16.33 9.70
C ILE A 114 -2.61 -17.41 10.08
N LYS A 115 -3.39 -17.90 9.10
CA LYS A 115 -4.36 -18.97 9.33
C LYS A 115 -3.72 -20.19 9.97
N ARG A 116 -2.64 -20.71 9.38
CA ARG A 116 -1.90 -21.88 9.90
C ARG A 116 -1.30 -21.62 11.28
N TYR A 117 -0.84 -20.40 11.52
CA TYR A 117 -0.29 -20.02 12.82
C TYR A 117 -1.36 -20.05 13.91
N MET A 118 -2.55 -19.47 13.64
CA MET A 118 -3.68 -19.49 14.58
C MET A 118 -4.19 -20.90 14.85
N GLU A 119 -4.29 -21.75 13.82
CA GLU A 119 -4.69 -23.17 13.97
C GLU A 119 -3.73 -23.96 14.86
N LYS A 120 -2.43 -23.67 14.80
CA LYS A 120 -1.41 -24.37 15.60
C LYS A 120 -1.38 -23.96 17.08
N ARG A 121 -1.93 -22.79 17.42
CA ARG A 121 -1.89 -22.28 18.79
C ARG A 121 -2.82 -22.98 19.77
N ASN A 122 -3.73 -23.81 19.27
CA ASN A 122 -4.67 -24.59 20.09
C ASN A 122 -5.46 -23.71 21.09
N LEU A 123 -5.89 -22.52 20.63
CA LEU A 123 -6.71 -21.63 21.42
C LEU A 123 -8.10 -22.24 21.65
N PRO A 124 -8.78 -21.93 22.77
CA PRO A 124 -10.15 -22.39 23.03
C PRO A 124 -11.13 -21.99 21.93
N GLY A 125 -10.93 -20.84 21.32
CA GLY A 125 -11.70 -20.34 20.20
C GLY A 125 -11.01 -19.17 19.49
N ILE A 126 -11.60 -18.75 18.39
CA ILE A 126 -11.09 -17.64 17.59
C ILE A 126 -11.95 -16.39 17.81
N PRO A 127 -11.35 -15.25 18.22
CA PRO A 127 -12.08 -14.00 18.42
C PRO A 127 -12.83 -13.54 17.18
N GLN A 128 -14.02 -13.00 17.35
CA GLN A 128 -14.82 -12.46 16.25
C GLN A 128 -14.15 -11.27 15.56
N THR A 129 -13.38 -10.47 16.29
CA THR A 129 -12.56 -9.37 15.76
C THR A 129 -11.57 -9.88 14.74
N PHE A 130 -10.82 -10.93 15.08
CA PHE A 130 -9.88 -11.58 14.17
C PHE A 130 -10.57 -12.12 12.92
N LEU A 131 -11.70 -12.83 13.07
CA LEU A 131 -12.43 -13.38 11.93
C LEU A 131 -12.87 -12.28 10.96
N LYS A 132 -13.38 -11.16 11.48
CA LYS A 132 -13.76 -10.01 10.65
C LYS A 132 -12.58 -9.44 9.88
N LEU A 133 -11.45 -9.19 10.56
CA LEU A 133 -10.24 -8.66 9.92
C LEU A 133 -9.69 -9.66 8.89
N PHE A 134 -9.68 -10.94 9.20
CA PHE A 134 -9.21 -11.98 8.27
C PHE A 134 -10.06 -12.02 6.99
N PHE A 135 -11.39 -12.00 7.12
CA PHE A 135 -12.28 -11.97 5.96
C PHE A 135 -12.14 -10.68 5.15
N THR A 136 -12.01 -9.52 5.82
CA THR A 136 -11.81 -8.24 5.13
C THR A 136 -10.50 -8.23 4.34
N ALA A 137 -9.39 -8.62 4.97
CA ALA A 137 -8.10 -8.71 4.31
C ALA A 137 -8.07 -9.73 3.16
N SER A 138 -8.75 -10.87 3.34
CA SER A 138 -8.89 -11.89 2.29
C SER A 138 -9.65 -11.35 1.08
N ASN A 139 -10.83 -10.77 1.29
CA ASN A 139 -11.66 -10.22 0.23
C ASN A 139 -10.93 -9.10 -0.53
N ASN A 140 -10.30 -8.16 0.17
CA ASN A 140 -9.59 -7.07 -0.50
C ASN A 140 -8.32 -7.57 -1.25
N THR A 141 -7.70 -8.65 -0.79
CA THR A 141 -6.62 -9.31 -1.54
C THR A 141 -7.15 -10.00 -2.80
N GLU A 142 -8.31 -10.67 -2.72
CA GLU A 142 -8.99 -11.28 -3.87
C GLU A 142 -9.44 -10.22 -4.88
N ASP A 143 -10.00 -9.10 -4.42
CA ASP A 143 -10.39 -7.97 -5.28
C ASP A 143 -9.17 -7.37 -5.99
N LEU A 144 -8.03 -7.23 -5.30
CA LEU A 144 -6.77 -6.78 -5.90
C LEU A 144 -6.32 -7.73 -7.02
N MET A 145 -6.37 -9.03 -6.78
CA MET A 145 -6.00 -10.03 -7.80
C MET A 145 -6.94 -9.99 -8.99
N ALA A 146 -8.25 -9.88 -8.75
CA ALA A 146 -9.26 -9.79 -9.80
C ALA A 146 -9.07 -8.56 -10.69
N GLU A 147 -8.74 -7.40 -10.09
CA GLU A 147 -8.45 -6.18 -10.85
C GLU A 147 -7.18 -6.30 -11.70
N LEU A 148 -6.14 -6.98 -11.16
CA LEU A 148 -4.89 -7.25 -11.88
C LEU A 148 -5.04 -8.29 -13.03
N GLU A 149 -6.10 -9.10 -13.02
CA GLU A 149 -6.41 -10.10 -14.05
C GLU A 149 -7.33 -9.56 -15.16
N GLN A 150 -7.77 -8.31 -15.08
CA GLN A 150 -8.59 -7.70 -16.14
C GLN A 150 -7.81 -7.63 -17.47
N ASN A 151 -8.53 -7.71 -18.59
CA ASN A 151 -7.94 -7.59 -19.94
C ASN A 151 -7.23 -6.23 -20.14
N LEU A 152 -7.81 -5.16 -19.57
CA LEU A 152 -7.22 -3.83 -19.50
C LEU A 152 -7.17 -3.44 -18.02
N VAL A 153 -5.97 -3.43 -17.46
CA VAL A 153 -5.76 -3.12 -16.04
C VAL A 153 -5.88 -1.62 -15.79
N ASN A 154 -6.72 -1.25 -14.83
CA ASN A 154 -6.82 0.13 -14.34
C ASN A 154 -5.87 0.32 -13.16
N ILE A 155 -4.69 0.92 -13.41
CA ILE A 155 -3.65 1.11 -12.39
C ILE A 155 -4.10 2.01 -11.24
N GLU A 156 -4.95 3.00 -11.48
CA GLU A 156 -5.50 3.85 -10.40
C GLU A 156 -6.40 3.03 -9.46
N SER A 157 -7.24 2.18 -10.03
CA SER A 157 -8.09 1.25 -9.25
C SER A 157 -7.23 0.24 -8.49
N VAL A 158 -6.22 -0.34 -9.13
CA VAL A 158 -5.25 -1.25 -8.52
C VAL A 158 -4.56 -0.60 -7.34
N ASN A 159 -4.02 0.61 -7.49
CA ASN A 159 -3.31 1.31 -6.43
C ASN A 159 -4.22 1.61 -5.23
N ARG A 160 -5.48 2.01 -5.47
CA ARG A 160 -6.46 2.23 -4.41
C ARG A 160 -6.79 0.95 -3.64
N ILE A 161 -7.03 -0.16 -4.34
CA ILE A 161 -7.33 -1.45 -3.69
C ILE A 161 -6.09 -1.96 -2.95
N LEU A 162 -4.90 -1.78 -3.51
CA LEU A 162 -3.63 -2.15 -2.88
C LEU A 162 -3.40 -1.40 -1.57
N GLU A 163 -3.72 -0.10 -1.51
CA GLU A 163 -3.61 0.69 -0.28
C GLU A 163 -4.53 0.14 0.82
N ILE A 164 -5.79 -0.17 0.47
CA ILE A 164 -6.76 -0.77 1.38
C ILE A 164 -6.27 -2.14 1.86
N ALA A 165 -5.89 -3.03 0.94
CA ALA A 165 -5.40 -4.37 1.28
C ALA A 165 -4.13 -4.33 2.14
N THR A 166 -3.24 -3.35 1.93
CA THR A 166 -2.06 -3.14 2.76
C THR A 166 -2.44 -2.82 4.20
N LYS A 167 -3.37 -1.88 4.39
CA LYS A 167 -3.84 -1.47 5.71
C LYS A 167 -4.52 -2.63 6.46
N ASP A 168 -5.40 -3.35 5.77
CA ASP A 168 -6.11 -4.48 6.37
C ASP A 168 -5.15 -5.60 6.77
N MET A 169 -4.11 -5.83 5.99
CA MET A 169 -3.07 -6.82 6.30
C MET A 169 -2.27 -6.42 7.55
N GLU A 170 -1.90 -5.14 7.69
CA GLU A 170 -1.22 -4.62 8.87
C GLU A 170 -2.09 -4.71 10.13
N GLU A 171 -3.39 -4.41 10.01
CA GLU A 171 -4.35 -4.54 11.11
C GLU A 171 -4.52 -6.01 11.53
N LEU A 172 -4.65 -6.91 10.57
CA LEU A 172 -4.76 -8.35 10.82
C LEU A 172 -3.49 -8.93 11.49
N GLU A 173 -2.31 -8.53 11.02
CA GLU A 173 -1.04 -8.95 11.63
C GLU A 173 -0.95 -8.46 13.07
N THR A 174 -1.30 -7.21 13.32
CA THR A 174 -1.30 -6.62 14.66
C THR A 174 -2.25 -7.35 15.60
N GLU A 175 -3.47 -7.64 15.16
CA GLU A 175 -4.46 -8.37 15.95
C GLU A 175 -4.00 -9.82 16.21
N THR A 176 -3.37 -10.47 15.24
CA THR A 176 -2.80 -11.80 15.41
C THR A 176 -1.74 -11.82 16.52
N TYR A 177 -0.85 -10.82 16.53
CA TYR A 177 0.14 -10.67 17.60
C TYR A 177 -0.51 -10.46 18.97
N ASN A 178 -1.50 -9.58 19.05
CA ASN A 178 -2.20 -9.26 20.29
C ASN A 178 -2.89 -10.49 20.87
N ILE A 179 -3.62 -11.24 20.05
CA ILE A 179 -4.31 -12.46 20.48
C ILE A 179 -3.31 -13.46 21.07
N VAL A 180 -2.22 -13.73 20.37
CA VAL A 180 -1.23 -14.69 20.82
C VAL A 180 -0.52 -14.23 22.09
N GLN A 181 -0.19 -12.95 22.16
CA GLN A 181 0.45 -12.35 23.33
C GLN A 181 -0.45 -12.46 24.56
N TYR A 182 -1.69 -11.97 24.46
CA TYR A 182 -2.60 -11.97 25.59
C TYR A 182 -3.05 -13.36 26.00
N ALA A 183 -3.28 -14.27 25.05
CA ALA A 183 -3.58 -15.66 25.39
C ALA A 183 -2.44 -16.30 26.17
N THR A 184 -1.19 -16.17 25.70
CA THR A 184 -0.02 -16.73 26.36
C THR A 184 0.20 -16.13 27.75
N LEU A 185 0.10 -14.80 27.87
CA LEU A 185 0.26 -14.12 29.16
C LEU A 185 -0.86 -14.48 30.14
N THR A 186 -2.09 -14.60 29.66
CA THR A 186 -3.22 -15.04 30.51
C THR A 186 -3.00 -16.43 31.07
N GLU A 187 -2.62 -17.40 30.23
CA GLU A 187 -2.31 -18.77 30.70
C GLU A 187 -1.21 -18.78 31.76
N GLN A 188 -0.15 -18.00 31.55
CA GLN A 188 0.94 -17.87 32.52
C GLN A 188 0.49 -17.24 33.83
N LEU A 189 -0.32 -16.17 33.78
CA LEU A 189 -0.85 -15.50 34.98
C LEU A 189 -1.88 -16.36 35.72
N LEU A 190 -2.75 -17.05 35.00
CA LEU A 190 -3.69 -18.02 35.61
C LEU A 190 -2.91 -19.12 36.34
N GLN A 191 -1.87 -19.69 35.75
CA GLN A 191 -1.01 -20.67 36.38
C GLN A 191 -0.28 -20.07 37.59
N TYR A 192 0.24 -18.86 37.48
CA TYR A 192 0.92 -18.17 38.57
C TYR A 192 -0.01 -17.87 39.76
N SER A 193 -1.26 -17.53 39.50
CA SER A 193 -2.28 -17.19 40.49
C SER A 193 -2.58 -18.33 41.47
N ASN A 194 -2.28 -19.59 41.08
CA ASN A 194 -2.45 -20.77 41.98
C ASN A 194 -1.71 -20.63 43.32
N ARG A 195 -0.70 -19.77 43.42
CA ARG A 195 0.02 -19.47 44.64
C ARG A 195 -0.82 -18.74 45.69
N TYR A 196 -1.84 -18.01 45.24
CA TYR A 196 -2.66 -17.11 46.08
C TYR A 196 -4.10 -17.58 46.26
N ARG A 197 -4.63 -18.37 45.33
CA ARG A 197 -6.06 -18.75 45.25
C ARG A 197 -6.62 -19.41 46.53
N SER A 198 -5.80 -20.14 47.27
CA SER A 198 -6.25 -20.85 48.46
C SER A 198 -6.49 -19.94 49.67
N PHE A 199 -6.00 -18.70 49.64
CA PHE A 199 -6.05 -17.77 50.78
C PHE A 199 -6.43 -16.34 50.42
N ASP A 200 -6.58 -16.01 49.14
CA ASP A 200 -7.10 -14.71 48.67
C ASP A 200 -8.33 -14.93 47.76
N GLU A 201 -9.50 -14.63 48.31
CA GLU A 201 -10.79 -14.83 47.65
C GLU A 201 -10.93 -13.95 46.39
N ARG A 202 -10.34 -12.74 46.39
CA ARG A 202 -10.35 -11.82 45.23
C ARG A 202 -9.60 -12.43 44.06
N ILE A 203 -8.47 -13.09 44.30
CA ILE A 203 -7.72 -13.77 43.24
C ILE A 203 -8.48 -15.01 42.77
N GLN A 204 -9.16 -15.71 43.65
CA GLN A 204 -9.99 -16.87 43.27
C GLN A 204 -11.16 -16.46 42.36
N GLU A 205 -11.84 -15.35 42.69
CA GLU A 205 -12.92 -14.78 41.88
C GLU A 205 -12.39 -14.30 40.51
N ALA A 206 -11.31 -13.52 40.51
CA ALA A 206 -10.68 -13.03 39.27
C ALA A 206 -10.18 -14.17 38.36
N PHE A 207 -9.67 -15.25 38.95
CA PHE A 207 -9.28 -16.46 38.23
C PHE A 207 -10.48 -17.08 37.49
N ASN A 208 -11.59 -17.28 38.22
CA ASN A 208 -12.79 -17.90 37.63
C ASN A 208 -13.37 -17.04 36.52
N GLU A 209 -13.47 -15.72 36.72
CA GLU A 209 -13.95 -14.79 35.70
C GLU A 209 -13.00 -14.73 34.49
N ALA A 210 -11.70 -14.63 34.71
CA ALA A 210 -10.72 -14.60 33.63
C ALA A 210 -10.74 -15.91 32.81
N LEU A 211 -10.91 -17.05 33.48
CA LEU A 211 -11.01 -18.35 32.81
C LEU A 211 -12.30 -18.45 31.98
N ASP A 212 -13.41 -17.96 32.49
CA ASP A 212 -14.68 -17.94 31.75
C ASP A 212 -14.60 -17.05 30.49
N ILE A 213 -14.02 -15.86 30.60
CA ILE A 213 -13.76 -14.99 29.45
C ILE A 213 -12.84 -15.67 28.44
N PHE A 214 -11.76 -16.32 28.91
CA PHE A 214 -10.78 -17.01 28.09
C PHE A 214 -11.40 -18.17 27.29
N GLU A 215 -12.22 -19.01 27.95
CA GLU A 215 -12.73 -20.26 27.38
C GLU A 215 -14.07 -20.11 26.64
N LYS A 216 -14.87 -19.08 26.98
CA LYS A 216 -16.23 -18.94 26.45
C LYS A 216 -16.42 -17.73 25.55
N GLU A 217 -15.77 -16.61 25.89
CA GLU A 217 -15.90 -15.36 25.12
C GLU A 217 -14.76 -15.17 24.12
N PHE A 218 -13.62 -15.84 24.36
CA PHE A 218 -12.41 -15.74 23.53
C PHE A 218 -11.83 -14.32 23.46
N ASP A 219 -12.14 -13.48 24.48
CA ASP A 219 -11.55 -12.17 24.66
C ASP A 219 -10.29 -12.27 25.51
N TYR A 220 -9.17 -12.56 24.84
CA TYR A 220 -7.89 -12.80 25.51
C TYR A 220 -7.34 -11.56 26.20
N HIS A 221 -7.63 -10.37 25.67
CA HIS A 221 -7.23 -9.11 26.31
C HIS A 221 -8.02 -8.86 27.60
N ALA A 222 -9.34 -8.97 27.57
CA ALA A 222 -10.16 -8.80 28.76
C ALA A 222 -9.85 -9.84 29.84
N SER A 223 -9.59 -11.08 29.45
CA SER A 223 -9.14 -12.15 30.36
C SER A 223 -7.80 -11.82 31.01
N PHE A 224 -6.84 -11.33 30.24
CA PHE A 224 -5.54 -10.86 30.74
C PHE A 224 -5.71 -9.73 31.75
N ASP A 225 -6.49 -8.71 31.41
CA ASP A 225 -6.73 -7.54 32.29
C ASP A 225 -7.32 -7.98 33.62
N LYS A 226 -8.27 -8.91 33.58
CA LYS A 226 -8.95 -9.39 34.80
C LYS A 226 -8.00 -10.04 35.78
N ILE A 227 -7.18 -10.99 35.31
CA ILE A 227 -6.26 -11.72 36.21
C ILE A 227 -5.05 -10.84 36.59
N SER A 228 -4.56 -9.99 35.68
CA SER A 228 -3.41 -9.13 35.96
C SER A 228 -3.72 -8.09 37.03
N GLN A 229 -4.89 -7.45 36.98
CA GLN A 229 -5.33 -6.48 37.99
C GLN A 229 -5.40 -7.08 39.40
N ALA A 230 -5.95 -8.28 39.52
CA ALA A 230 -6.03 -8.95 40.81
C ALA A 230 -4.65 -9.32 41.37
N LEU A 231 -3.75 -9.82 40.50
CA LEU A 231 -2.39 -10.17 40.89
C LEU A 231 -1.53 -8.95 41.23
N GLU A 232 -1.70 -7.81 40.54
CA GLU A 232 -0.98 -6.56 40.86
C GLU A 232 -1.31 -6.02 42.26
N VAL A 233 -2.51 -6.27 42.77
CA VAL A 233 -2.89 -5.91 44.15
C VAL A 233 -2.15 -6.76 45.16
N ALA A 234 -1.99 -8.06 44.89
CA ALA A 234 -1.29 -8.99 45.79
C ALA A 234 0.26 -8.91 45.68
N GLU A 235 0.75 -8.67 44.49
CA GLU A 235 2.19 -8.59 44.18
C GLU A 235 2.44 -7.50 43.13
N PRO A 236 2.69 -6.26 43.56
CA PRO A 236 2.96 -5.16 42.64
C PRO A 236 4.15 -5.43 41.70
N GLY A 237 3.98 -5.16 40.40
CA GLY A 237 4.99 -5.36 39.36
C GLY A 237 5.03 -6.78 38.78
N VAL A 238 4.15 -7.68 39.20
CA VAL A 238 4.10 -9.06 38.68
C VAL A 238 3.77 -9.09 37.20
N THR A 239 2.78 -8.34 36.76
CA THR A 239 2.37 -8.27 35.35
C THR A 239 3.51 -7.80 34.46
N ASN A 240 4.20 -6.74 34.87
CA ASN A 240 5.33 -6.21 34.09
C ASN A 240 6.48 -7.23 33.96
N ARG A 241 6.73 -8.04 34.98
CA ARG A 241 7.73 -9.15 34.89
C ARG A 241 7.36 -10.16 33.82
N PHE A 242 6.09 -10.58 33.76
CA PHE A 242 5.62 -11.53 32.76
C PHE A 242 5.65 -10.94 31.36
N VAL A 243 5.18 -9.70 31.15
CA VAL A 243 5.24 -8.98 29.87
C VAL A 243 6.69 -8.85 29.40
N THR A 244 7.59 -8.38 30.25
CA THR A 244 9.02 -8.23 29.91
C THR A 244 9.68 -9.59 29.59
N SER A 245 9.32 -10.65 30.32
CA SER A 245 9.81 -12.00 30.03
C SER A 245 9.30 -12.51 28.69
N TYR A 246 8.01 -12.31 28.40
CA TYR A 246 7.40 -12.67 27.12
C TYR A 246 8.09 -11.95 25.95
N GLU A 247 8.30 -10.64 26.07
CA GLU A 247 8.97 -9.85 25.02
C GLU A 247 10.40 -10.31 24.72
N LYS A 248 11.12 -10.79 25.74
CA LYS A 248 12.48 -11.34 25.57
C LYS A 248 12.51 -12.72 24.91
N THR A 249 11.46 -13.50 25.10
CA THR A 249 11.41 -14.89 24.65
C THR A 249 10.51 -15.13 23.46
N ARG A 250 9.69 -14.11 23.07
CA ARG A 250 8.79 -14.25 21.93
C ARG A 250 9.56 -14.59 20.66
N GLU A 251 9.12 -15.62 19.99
CA GLU A 251 9.56 -15.89 18.63
C GLU A 251 9.16 -14.73 17.73
N THR A 252 10.09 -14.25 16.91
CA THR A 252 9.76 -13.27 15.89
C THR A 252 8.89 -13.96 14.85
N ILE A 253 7.57 -13.75 14.93
CA ILE A 253 6.65 -14.27 13.93
C ILE A 253 6.93 -13.49 12.64
N ARG A 254 7.43 -14.18 11.62
CA ARG A 254 7.59 -13.65 10.27
C ARG A 254 6.42 -14.14 9.43
N PHE A 255 5.52 -13.24 9.12
CA PHE A 255 4.43 -13.48 8.20
C PHE A 255 4.89 -13.33 6.75
#